data_1d65496949bd429c1aef65127f35a81b
#
_entry.id   1d65496949bd429c1aef65127f35a81b
#
_cell.length_a   1.000
_cell.length_b   1.000
_cell.length_c   1.000
_cell.angle_alpha   90.00
_cell.angle_beta   90.00
_cell.angle_gamma   90.00
#
_symmetry.space_group_name_H-M   'P 1'
#
loop_
_entity.id
_entity.type
_entity.pdbx_description
1 polymer ?
#
loop_
_entity_poly.entity_id
_entity_poly.type
_entity_poly.pdbx_seq_one_letter_code
_entity_poly.pdbx_strand_id
1 'polypeptide(L)'
;RSRKLSEEVIEYIIDLRSKYPKMTTRRMYEKIMEDGYISKDVNIRSFYRYLRSNDLKRSIVERNERRRYEKENPNDVWQGDTTYGPYIIIEGKKYRTYLIHFIDDNSRLVVGHGFYLNDNAVNVQKTLKKAIKTYGVPKKIYLDNGKSYKNEQLSLICARMGIKLIHTHPYDPESKGKVERCFRTIKEGWMNAKNWNNFKGLEELEADYEEYLFNDYINKVHRELKDTPNNVWHKGIENVKWRRL
;
A
#
# COMPACT_ATOMS: atom_id res chain seq x y z
N ARG A 1 -20.15 39.32 -3.99
CA ARG A 1 -21.16 38.43 -4.61
C ARG A 1 -20.39 37.39 -5.43
N SER A 2 -20.49 36.12 -5.08
CA SER A 2 -19.92 35.01 -5.85
C SER A 2 -20.71 34.92 -7.16
N ARG A 3 -20.06 35.18 -8.31
CA ARG A 3 -20.66 34.87 -9.62
C ARG A 3 -20.85 33.37 -9.72
N LYS A 4 -22.09 32.92 -9.88
CA LYS A 4 -22.36 31.51 -10.18
C LYS A 4 -21.81 31.23 -11.57
N LEU A 5 -21.18 30.04 -11.74
CA LEU A 5 -20.80 29.55 -13.05
C LEU A 5 -22.09 29.29 -13.87
N SER A 6 -22.07 29.55 -15.18
CA SER A 6 -23.20 29.23 -16.05
C SER A 6 -23.39 27.72 -16.19
N GLU A 7 -24.59 27.29 -16.59
CA GLU A 7 -24.89 25.88 -16.81
C GLU A 7 -23.96 25.23 -17.85
N GLU A 8 -23.66 25.95 -18.94
CA GLU A 8 -22.72 25.52 -19.97
C GLU A 8 -21.31 25.26 -19.42
N VAL A 9 -20.82 26.11 -18.51
CA VAL A 9 -19.54 25.93 -17.85
C VAL A 9 -19.57 24.72 -16.95
N ILE A 10 -20.67 24.48 -16.27
CA ILE A 10 -20.88 23.33 -15.39
C ILE A 10 -20.87 22.04 -16.17
N GLU A 11 -21.61 21.97 -17.26
CA GLU A 11 -21.64 20.80 -18.15
C GLU A 11 -20.25 20.50 -18.73
N TYR A 12 -19.54 21.54 -19.16
CA TYR A 12 -18.19 21.39 -19.67
C TYR A 12 -17.19 20.92 -18.60
N ILE A 13 -17.32 21.39 -17.35
CA ILE A 13 -16.53 20.89 -16.21
C ILE A 13 -16.79 19.40 -15.98
N ILE A 14 -18.04 18.97 -16.03
CA ILE A 14 -18.43 17.57 -15.85
C ILE A 14 -17.86 16.70 -16.98
N ASP A 15 -17.97 17.15 -18.22
CA ASP A 15 -17.40 16.47 -19.39
C ASP A 15 -15.88 16.34 -19.30
N LEU A 16 -15.19 17.44 -19.00
CA LEU A 16 -13.74 17.43 -18.80
C LEU A 16 -13.30 16.50 -17.65
N ARG A 17 -14.07 16.48 -16.56
CA ARG A 17 -13.77 15.60 -15.43
C ARG A 17 -14.01 14.13 -15.78
N SER A 18 -15.02 13.83 -16.56
CA SER A 18 -15.31 12.48 -17.07
C SER A 18 -14.24 12.00 -18.05
N LYS A 19 -13.84 12.84 -19.00
CA LYS A 19 -12.81 12.51 -20.00
C LYS A 19 -11.41 12.44 -19.42
N TYR A 20 -11.11 13.30 -18.46
CA TYR A 20 -9.77 13.45 -17.87
C TYR A 20 -9.83 13.44 -16.34
N PRO A 21 -10.12 12.29 -15.70
CA PRO A 21 -10.29 12.18 -14.25
C PRO A 21 -9.07 12.68 -13.45
N LYS A 22 -7.86 12.46 -13.99
CA LYS A 22 -6.57 12.83 -13.36
C LYS A 22 -6.13 14.27 -13.61
N MET A 23 -6.86 15.04 -14.41
CA MET A 23 -6.52 16.44 -14.70
C MET A 23 -6.52 17.28 -13.42
N THR A 24 -5.46 18.06 -13.21
CA THR A 24 -5.38 18.96 -12.05
C THR A 24 -6.43 20.07 -12.16
N THR A 25 -6.96 20.53 -11.03
CA THR A 25 -7.94 21.62 -11.00
C THR A 25 -7.40 22.89 -11.68
N ARG A 26 -6.11 23.18 -11.51
CA ARG A 26 -5.46 24.31 -12.16
C ARG A 26 -5.48 24.16 -13.69
N ARG A 27 -5.08 23.01 -14.21
CA ARG A 27 -5.07 22.74 -15.65
C ARG A 27 -6.49 22.75 -16.24
N MET A 28 -7.47 22.26 -15.50
CA MET A 28 -8.87 22.32 -15.88
C MET A 28 -9.34 23.78 -16.00
N TYR A 29 -9.01 24.62 -15.02
CA TYR A 29 -9.34 26.05 -15.06
C TYR A 29 -8.69 26.75 -16.26
N GLU A 30 -7.41 26.49 -16.51
CA GLU A 30 -6.68 27.03 -17.66
C GLU A 30 -7.33 26.61 -18.99
N LYS A 31 -7.68 25.32 -19.11
CA LYS A 31 -8.34 24.80 -20.31
C LYS A 31 -9.70 25.42 -20.57
N ILE A 32 -10.53 25.56 -19.54
CA ILE A 32 -11.86 26.19 -19.65
C ILE A 32 -11.73 27.64 -20.05
N MET A 33 -10.67 28.34 -19.62
CA MET A 33 -10.36 29.71 -20.08
C MET A 33 -9.84 29.71 -21.52
N GLU A 34 -8.95 28.81 -21.90
CA GLU A 34 -8.43 28.65 -23.27
C GLU A 34 -9.56 28.38 -24.27
N ASP A 35 -10.54 27.57 -23.86
CA ASP A 35 -11.70 27.20 -24.67
C ASP A 35 -12.83 28.28 -24.64
N GLY A 36 -12.62 29.39 -23.93
CA GLY A 36 -13.50 30.56 -23.94
C GLY A 36 -14.77 30.49 -23.05
N TYR A 37 -14.92 29.44 -22.25
CA TYR A 37 -16.08 29.25 -21.38
C TYR A 37 -16.09 30.13 -20.14
N ILE A 38 -14.92 30.56 -19.65
CA ILE A 38 -14.80 31.52 -18.54
C ILE A 38 -13.83 32.66 -18.92
N SER A 39 -14.13 33.86 -18.45
CA SER A 39 -13.25 35.01 -18.59
C SER A 39 -12.23 35.08 -17.45
N LYS A 40 -11.20 35.91 -17.63
CA LYS A 40 -10.17 36.17 -16.61
C LYS A 40 -10.72 36.71 -15.29
N ASP A 41 -11.97 37.22 -15.30
CA ASP A 41 -12.63 37.74 -14.09
C ASP A 41 -13.13 36.68 -13.13
N VAL A 42 -13.20 35.40 -13.57
CA VAL A 42 -13.57 34.31 -12.71
C VAL A 42 -12.35 33.90 -11.86
N ASN A 43 -12.41 34.24 -10.58
CA ASN A 43 -11.30 33.92 -9.68
C ASN A 43 -11.15 32.42 -9.51
N ILE A 44 -9.90 31.93 -9.68
CA ILE A 44 -9.56 30.51 -9.53
C ILE A 44 -9.99 29.93 -8.16
N ARG A 45 -10.00 30.75 -7.08
CA ARG A 45 -10.46 30.32 -5.75
C ARG A 45 -11.95 29.98 -5.74
N SER A 46 -12.74 30.73 -6.51
CA SER A 46 -14.18 30.48 -6.68
C SER A 46 -14.42 29.17 -7.43
N PHE A 47 -13.62 28.92 -8.46
CA PHE A 47 -13.63 27.67 -9.22
C PHE A 47 -13.28 26.47 -8.33
N TYR A 48 -12.22 26.56 -7.52
CA TYR A 48 -11.86 25.52 -6.54
C TYR A 48 -12.99 25.26 -5.54
N ARG A 49 -13.67 26.32 -5.06
CA ARG A 49 -14.80 26.20 -4.14
C ARG A 49 -15.96 25.48 -4.80
N TYR A 50 -16.28 25.82 -6.05
CA TYR A 50 -17.32 25.17 -6.82
C TYR A 50 -17.06 23.67 -7.00
N LEU A 51 -15.88 23.29 -7.44
CA LEU A 51 -15.52 21.86 -7.59
C LEU A 51 -15.58 21.11 -6.26
N ARG A 52 -15.28 21.81 -5.16
CA ARG A 52 -15.39 21.23 -3.83
C ARG A 52 -16.82 20.97 -3.38
N SER A 53 -17.71 21.94 -3.62
CA SER A 53 -19.10 21.84 -3.20
C SER A 53 -19.93 20.87 -4.03
N ASN A 54 -19.46 20.51 -5.24
CA ASN A 54 -20.16 19.62 -6.16
C ASN A 54 -19.44 18.26 -6.34
N ASP A 55 -18.56 17.91 -5.42
CA ASP A 55 -17.81 16.65 -5.43
C ASP A 55 -17.00 16.34 -6.72
N LEU A 56 -16.69 17.38 -7.49
CA LEU A 56 -15.95 17.29 -8.75
C LEU A 56 -14.43 17.42 -8.59
N LYS A 57 -13.93 17.37 -7.37
CA LYS A 57 -12.48 17.36 -7.12
C LYS A 57 -11.86 16.07 -7.61
N ARG A 58 -10.66 16.22 -8.19
CA ARG A 58 -9.80 15.08 -8.55
C ARG A 58 -9.68 14.04 -7.42
N SER A 59 -9.46 14.49 -6.18
CA SER A 59 -9.30 13.60 -5.02
C SER A 59 -10.56 12.75 -4.70
N ILE A 60 -11.75 13.19 -5.10
CA ILE A 60 -13.01 12.45 -4.88
C ILE A 60 -13.17 11.40 -5.97
N VAL A 61 -12.94 11.78 -7.23
CA VAL A 61 -12.96 10.84 -8.37
C VAL A 61 -11.91 9.74 -8.17
N GLU A 62 -10.67 10.14 -7.84
CA GLU A 62 -9.60 9.18 -7.52
C GLU A 62 -9.93 8.28 -6.32
N ARG A 63 -10.64 8.81 -5.31
CA ARG A 63 -11.07 8.01 -4.15
C ARG A 63 -12.11 6.97 -4.53
N ASN A 64 -13.04 7.31 -5.41
CA ASN A 64 -14.06 6.39 -5.90
C ASN A 64 -13.46 5.33 -6.85
N GLU A 65 -12.49 5.71 -7.68
CA GLU A 65 -11.71 4.76 -8.47
C GLU A 65 -10.85 3.85 -7.58
N ARG A 66 -10.19 4.39 -6.54
CA ARG A 66 -9.40 3.61 -5.57
C ARG A 66 -10.25 2.59 -4.82
N ARG A 67 -11.51 2.91 -4.45
CA ARG A 67 -12.44 1.94 -3.85
C ARG A 67 -12.74 0.76 -4.78
N ARG A 68 -12.75 0.96 -6.09
CA ARG A 68 -12.88 -0.13 -7.08
C ARG A 68 -11.67 -1.06 -7.13
N TYR A 69 -10.51 -0.64 -6.63
CA TYR A 69 -9.28 -1.44 -6.54
C TYR A 69 -9.07 -2.10 -5.18
N GLU A 70 -9.92 -1.85 -4.18
CA GLU A 70 -9.86 -2.59 -2.93
C GLU A 70 -10.29 -4.04 -3.16
N LYS A 71 -9.48 -4.97 -2.65
CA LYS A 71 -9.81 -6.38 -2.76
C LYS A 71 -10.91 -6.71 -1.76
N GLU A 72 -11.80 -7.60 -2.15
CA GLU A 72 -13.00 -7.89 -1.35
C GLU A 72 -12.69 -8.86 -0.22
N ASN A 73 -11.74 -9.77 -0.42
CA ASN A 73 -11.45 -10.83 0.55
C ASN A 73 -9.98 -10.87 0.94
N PRO A 74 -9.68 -11.32 2.17
CA PRO A 74 -8.34 -11.72 2.56
C PRO A 74 -7.76 -12.75 1.59
N ASN A 75 -6.46 -12.71 1.39
CA ASN A 75 -5.73 -13.57 0.45
C ASN A 75 -6.09 -13.39 -1.04
N ASP A 76 -6.89 -12.42 -1.41
CA ASP A 76 -7.04 -12.08 -2.83
C ASP A 76 -5.72 -11.56 -3.41
N VAL A 77 -5.02 -10.71 -2.66
CA VAL A 77 -3.73 -10.14 -3.06
C VAL A 77 -2.85 -9.89 -1.85
N TRP A 78 -1.63 -10.36 -1.91
CA TRP A 78 -0.55 -9.91 -1.03
C TRP A 78 0.38 -8.94 -1.75
N GLN A 79 0.85 -7.93 -1.04
CA GLN A 79 1.91 -7.03 -1.50
C GLN A 79 3.16 -7.32 -0.70
N GLY A 80 4.27 -7.56 -1.40
CA GLY A 80 5.56 -7.79 -0.78
C GLY A 80 6.56 -6.69 -1.12
N ASP A 81 7.39 -6.34 -0.14
CA ASP A 81 8.47 -5.38 -0.31
C ASP A 81 9.55 -5.58 0.77
N THR A 82 10.74 -5.00 0.53
CA THR A 82 11.84 -4.99 1.47
C THR A 82 12.21 -3.57 1.86
N THR A 83 12.42 -3.34 3.14
CA THR A 83 12.95 -2.07 3.63
C THR A 83 14.17 -2.29 4.50
N TYR A 84 15.00 -1.25 4.66
CA TYR A 84 16.05 -1.27 5.65
C TYR A 84 15.45 -1.30 7.05
N GLY A 85 15.87 -2.28 7.84
CA GLY A 85 15.60 -2.35 9.27
C GLY A 85 16.62 -1.56 10.10
N PRO A 86 16.52 -1.65 11.42
CA PRO A 86 17.49 -1.01 12.31
C PRO A 86 18.89 -1.64 12.18
N TYR A 87 19.90 -0.91 12.63
CA TYR A 87 21.22 -1.48 12.84
C TYR A 87 21.26 -2.22 14.19
N ILE A 88 21.85 -3.41 14.20
CA ILE A 88 22.11 -4.16 15.43
C ILE A 88 23.59 -4.45 15.59
N ILE A 89 24.00 -4.79 16.80
CA ILE A 89 25.39 -5.12 17.13
C ILE A 89 25.47 -6.61 17.43
N ILE A 90 26.20 -7.35 16.59
CA ILE A 90 26.46 -8.78 16.77
C ILE A 90 27.97 -8.95 16.97
N GLU A 91 28.39 -9.53 18.11
CA GLU A 91 29.81 -9.75 18.44
C GLU A 91 30.67 -8.47 18.26
N GLY A 92 30.15 -7.33 18.71
CA GLY A 92 30.83 -6.04 18.66
C GLY A 92 30.85 -5.37 17.27
N LYS A 93 30.30 -6.00 16.24
CA LYS A 93 30.20 -5.44 14.88
C LYS A 93 28.79 -4.95 14.58
N LYS A 94 28.72 -3.81 13.91
CA LYS A 94 27.45 -3.18 13.52
C LYS A 94 26.99 -3.71 12.16
N TYR A 95 25.79 -4.29 12.14
CA TYR A 95 25.16 -4.83 10.93
C TYR A 95 23.89 -4.07 10.61
N ARG A 96 23.68 -3.78 9.33
CA ARG A 96 22.39 -3.30 8.83
C ARG A 96 21.47 -4.50 8.64
N THR A 97 20.23 -4.38 9.10
CA THR A 97 19.23 -5.41 8.85
C THR A 97 18.31 -5.03 7.69
N TYR A 98 17.66 -6.03 7.12
CA TYR A 98 16.64 -5.90 6.07
C TYR A 98 15.36 -6.54 6.57
N LEU A 99 14.26 -5.81 6.52
CA LEU A 99 12.93 -6.33 6.84
C LEU A 99 12.21 -6.66 5.54
N ILE A 100 11.99 -7.94 5.29
CA ILE A 100 11.14 -8.44 4.21
C ILE A 100 9.72 -8.54 4.75
N HIS A 101 8.75 -8.04 4.01
CA HIS A 101 7.39 -7.88 4.48
C HIS A 101 6.38 -8.30 3.42
N PHE A 102 5.32 -9.00 3.84
CA PHE A 102 4.13 -9.25 3.04
C PHE A 102 2.91 -8.75 3.81
N ILE A 103 2.08 -7.96 3.15
CA ILE A 103 0.80 -7.50 3.71
C ILE A 103 -0.36 -7.99 2.85
N ASP A 104 -1.45 -8.32 3.48
CA ASP A 104 -2.71 -8.57 2.79
C ASP A 104 -3.36 -7.25 2.34
N ASP A 105 -3.74 -7.17 1.08
CA ASP A 105 -4.27 -5.95 0.47
C ASP A 105 -5.64 -5.55 1.03
N ASN A 106 -6.48 -6.51 1.38
CA ASN A 106 -7.81 -6.27 1.95
C ASN A 106 -7.71 -5.81 3.41
N SER A 107 -7.14 -6.65 4.27
CA SER A 107 -7.14 -6.44 5.71
C SER A 107 -6.01 -5.53 6.22
N ARG A 108 -4.99 -5.26 5.42
CA ARG A 108 -3.72 -4.62 5.85
C ARG A 108 -2.94 -5.43 6.89
N LEU A 109 -3.35 -6.68 7.14
CA LEU A 109 -2.65 -7.56 8.05
C LEU A 109 -1.25 -7.85 7.52
N VAL A 110 -0.25 -7.83 8.40
CA VAL A 110 1.09 -8.32 8.10
C VAL A 110 1.03 -9.84 8.12
N VAL A 111 1.00 -10.44 6.94
CA VAL A 111 0.91 -11.90 6.77
C VAL A 111 2.27 -12.57 6.72
N GLY A 112 3.33 -11.82 6.51
CA GLY A 112 4.70 -12.34 6.52
C GLY A 112 5.70 -11.26 6.82
N HIS A 113 6.68 -11.60 7.65
CA HIS A 113 7.84 -10.75 7.95
C HIS A 113 9.06 -11.61 8.25
N GLY A 114 10.23 -11.00 8.14
CA GLY A 114 11.49 -11.60 8.58
C GLY A 114 12.62 -10.57 8.50
N PHE A 115 13.49 -10.58 9.51
CA PHE A 115 14.71 -9.79 9.53
C PHE A 115 15.91 -10.60 9.06
N TYR A 116 16.73 -9.99 8.24
CA TYR A 116 17.88 -10.62 7.63
C TYR A 116 19.07 -9.65 7.56
N LEU A 117 20.29 -10.20 7.47
CA LEU A 117 21.51 -9.41 7.27
C LEU A 117 21.77 -9.10 5.79
N ASN A 118 20.98 -9.66 4.89
CA ASN A 118 21.05 -9.38 3.45
C ASN A 118 19.69 -9.51 2.80
N ASP A 119 19.51 -8.80 1.70
CA ASP A 119 18.32 -8.87 0.84
C ASP A 119 18.62 -9.81 -0.34
N ASN A 120 18.14 -11.04 -0.25
CA ASN A 120 18.30 -12.04 -1.31
C ASN A 120 17.02 -12.88 -1.52
N ALA A 121 16.96 -13.56 -2.66
CA ALA A 121 15.82 -14.37 -3.06
C ALA A 121 15.47 -15.50 -2.06
N VAL A 122 16.48 -16.09 -1.41
CA VAL A 122 16.27 -17.17 -0.43
C VAL A 122 15.51 -16.67 0.78
N ASN A 123 15.84 -15.46 1.26
CA ASN A 123 15.18 -14.85 2.41
C ASN A 123 13.73 -14.46 2.07
N VAL A 124 13.48 -13.94 0.86
CA VAL A 124 12.11 -13.70 0.35
C VAL A 124 11.30 -14.99 0.35
N GLN A 125 11.86 -16.08 -0.16
CA GLN A 125 11.19 -17.40 -0.21
C GLN A 125 10.93 -17.98 1.18
N LYS A 126 11.87 -17.83 2.13
CA LYS A 126 11.67 -18.23 3.55
C LYS A 126 10.52 -17.47 4.19
N THR A 127 10.50 -16.15 4.02
CA THR A 127 9.43 -15.29 4.53
C THR A 127 8.08 -15.65 3.92
N LEU A 128 8.02 -15.83 2.60
CA LEU A 128 6.80 -16.24 1.91
C LEU A 128 6.32 -17.62 2.37
N LYS A 129 7.22 -18.58 2.56
CA LYS A 129 6.87 -19.92 3.07
C LYS A 129 6.28 -19.85 4.47
N LYS A 130 6.87 -19.05 5.39
CA LYS A 130 6.34 -18.79 6.75
C LYS A 130 4.94 -18.20 6.64
N ALA A 131 4.76 -17.17 5.81
CA ALA A 131 3.49 -16.51 5.58
C ALA A 131 2.39 -17.47 5.09
N ILE A 132 2.67 -18.27 4.05
CA ILE A 132 1.71 -19.23 3.50
C ILE A 132 1.30 -20.29 4.52
N LYS A 133 2.24 -20.77 5.35
CA LYS A 133 1.95 -21.74 6.40
C LYS A 133 0.99 -21.19 7.45
N THR A 134 1.12 -19.91 7.80
CA THR A 134 0.35 -19.27 8.88
C THR A 134 -0.97 -18.70 8.38
N TYR A 135 -1.00 -18.12 7.18
CA TYR A 135 -2.14 -17.33 6.68
C TYR A 135 -2.78 -17.90 5.40
N GLY A 136 -2.34 -19.08 4.94
CA GLY A 136 -2.88 -19.72 3.73
C GLY A 136 -2.28 -19.17 2.45
N VAL A 137 -2.83 -19.61 1.31
CA VAL A 137 -2.29 -19.34 -0.03
C VAL A 137 -3.00 -18.15 -0.66
N PRO A 138 -2.31 -17.06 -0.99
CA PRO A 138 -2.92 -15.93 -1.69
C PRO A 138 -3.22 -16.28 -3.16
N LYS A 139 -4.24 -15.65 -3.75
CA LYS A 139 -4.51 -15.79 -5.19
C LYS A 139 -3.46 -15.09 -6.04
N LYS A 140 -2.95 -13.95 -5.55
CA LYS A 140 -1.97 -13.10 -6.26
C LYS A 140 -0.95 -12.53 -5.29
N ILE A 141 0.27 -12.33 -5.78
CA ILE A 141 1.33 -11.59 -5.07
C ILE A 141 1.84 -10.49 -5.99
N TYR A 142 1.89 -9.26 -5.47
CA TYR A 142 2.49 -8.10 -6.12
C TYR A 142 3.87 -7.82 -5.51
N LEU A 143 4.90 -7.83 -6.35
CA LEU A 143 6.27 -7.55 -5.98
C LEU A 143 6.88 -6.49 -6.90
N ASP A 144 7.98 -5.89 -6.50
CA ASP A 144 8.75 -5.04 -7.41
C ASP A 144 9.61 -5.85 -8.39
N ASN A 145 10.37 -5.12 -9.21
CA ASN A 145 11.31 -5.69 -10.16
C ASN A 145 12.73 -5.88 -9.58
N GLY A 146 12.89 -5.78 -8.26
CA GLY A 146 14.16 -6.00 -7.59
C GLY A 146 14.72 -7.41 -7.85
N LYS A 147 16.06 -7.54 -7.85
CA LYS A 147 16.73 -8.82 -8.13
C LYS A 147 16.31 -9.94 -7.16
N SER A 148 15.99 -9.59 -5.92
CA SER A 148 15.53 -10.52 -4.89
C SER A 148 14.15 -11.10 -5.20
N TYR A 149 13.33 -10.38 -5.95
CA TYR A 149 11.97 -10.75 -6.31
C TYR A 149 11.84 -11.31 -7.73
N LYS A 150 12.69 -10.87 -8.65
CA LYS A 150 12.66 -11.30 -10.05
C LYS A 150 13.61 -12.47 -10.27
N ASN A 151 13.19 -13.67 -9.89
CA ASN A 151 13.95 -14.89 -10.08
C ASN A 151 13.05 -16.08 -10.45
N GLU A 152 13.60 -17.02 -11.20
CA GLU A 152 12.86 -18.20 -11.70
C GLU A 152 12.35 -19.10 -10.58
N GLN A 153 13.10 -19.27 -9.51
CA GLN A 153 12.71 -20.11 -8.38
C GLN A 153 11.43 -19.60 -7.72
N LEU A 154 11.34 -18.29 -7.46
CA LEU A 154 10.13 -17.70 -6.87
C LEU A 154 8.94 -17.84 -7.81
N SER A 155 9.15 -17.63 -9.12
CA SER A 155 8.13 -17.83 -10.14
C SER A 155 7.63 -19.27 -10.17
N LEU A 156 8.52 -20.23 -10.10
CA LEU A 156 8.18 -21.66 -10.07
C LEU A 156 7.42 -22.04 -8.79
N ILE A 157 7.86 -21.53 -7.62
CA ILE A 157 7.15 -21.74 -6.33
C ILE A 157 5.72 -21.20 -6.45
N CYS A 158 5.56 -19.96 -6.90
CA CYS A 158 4.26 -19.36 -7.07
C CYS A 158 3.36 -20.16 -8.02
N ALA A 159 3.89 -20.57 -9.18
CA ALA A 159 3.17 -21.38 -10.15
C ALA A 159 2.70 -22.73 -9.57
N ARG A 160 3.57 -23.44 -8.84
CA ARG A 160 3.23 -24.72 -8.17
C ARG A 160 2.17 -24.56 -7.08
N MET A 161 2.15 -23.40 -6.42
CA MET A 161 1.16 -23.07 -5.39
C MET A 161 -0.15 -22.52 -5.97
N GLY A 162 -0.22 -22.28 -7.28
CA GLY A 162 -1.36 -21.66 -7.94
C GLY A 162 -1.49 -20.15 -7.64
N ILE A 163 -0.38 -19.51 -7.31
CA ILE A 163 -0.29 -18.07 -7.01
C ILE A 163 0.08 -17.32 -8.29
N LYS A 164 -0.72 -16.33 -8.67
CA LYS A 164 -0.37 -15.43 -9.76
C LYS A 164 0.65 -14.39 -9.28
N LEU A 165 1.92 -14.57 -9.67
CA LEU A 165 2.97 -13.58 -9.40
C LEU A 165 2.87 -12.43 -10.40
N ILE A 166 2.86 -11.19 -9.88
CA ILE A 166 2.77 -9.96 -10.68
C ILE A 166 3.89 -9.03 -10.22
N HIS A 167 4.69 -8.59 -11.17
CA HIS A 167 5.66 -7.53 -10.93
C HIS A 167 5.07 -6.18 -11.31
N THR A 168 5.25 -5.19 -10.45
CA THR A 168 4.74 -3.83 -10.67
C THR A 168 5.43 -3.21 -11.89
N HIS A 169 4.67 -2.51 -12.72
CA HIS A 169 5.28 -1.73 -13.79
C HIS A 169 6.13 -0.59 -13.22
N PRO A 170 7.24 -0.24 -13.87
CA PRO A 170 7.97 0.98 -13.53
C PRO A 170 6.98 2.16 -13.54
N TYR A 171 7.05 3.00 -12.50
CA TYR A 171 6.17 4.18 -12.35
C TYR A 171 4.68 3.90 -12.06
N ASP A 172 4.32 2.75 -11.49
CA ASP A 172 2.99 2.50 -10.94
C ASP A 172 2.98 2.65 -9.40
N PRO A 173 2.88 3.89 -8.88
CA PRO A 173 2.92 4.14 -7.42
C PRO A 173 1.65 3.67 -6.70
N GLU A 174 0.55 3.44 -7.44
CA GLU A 174 -0.73 3.08 -6.84
C GLU A 174 -0.73 1.62 -6.34
N SER A 175 -0.01 0.74 -7.04
CA SER A 175 0.04 -0.69 -6.68
C SER A 175 0.80 -0.97 -5.38
N LYS A 176 1.71 -0.07 -4.95
CA LYS A 176 2.53 -0.24 -3.74
C LYS A 176 2.16 0.68 -2.57
N GLY A 177 1.26 1.63 -2.78
CA GLY A 177 0.94 2.63 -1.76
C GLY A 177 0.47 2.07 -0.41
N LYS A 178 0.00 0.84 -0.36
CA LYS A 178 -0.45 0.18 0.87
C LYS A 178 0.72 -0.38 1.67
N VAL A 179 1.65 -1.09 1.02
CA VAL A 179 2.85 -1.62 1.70
C VAL A 179 3.79 -0.49 2.11
N GLU A 180 3.92 0.56 1.30
CA GLU A 180 4.70 1.75 1.66
C GLU A 180 4.15 2.47 2.90
N ARG A 181 2.83 2.60 3.00
CA ARG A 181 2.18 3.15 4.20
C ARG A 181 2.36 2.26 5.42
N CYS A 182 2.30 0.95 5.26
CA CYS A 182 2.60 -0.01 6.31
C CYS A 182 4.02 0.21 6.83
N PHE A 183 5.03 0.26 5.95
CA PHE A 183 6.41 0.53 6.35
C PHE A 183 6.59 1.88 7.03
N ARG A 184 5.89 2.92 6.57
CA ARG A 184 5.92 4.22 7.23
C ARG A 184 5.41 4.12 8.67
N THR A 185 4.26 3.49 8.87
CA THR A 185 3.68 3.28 10.20
C THR A 185 4.63 2.51 11.13
N ILE A 186 5.27 1.46 10.61
CA ILE A 186 6.25 0.67 11.35
C ILE A 186 7.50 1.49 11.68
N LYS A 187 8.02 2.26 10.72
CA LYS A 187 9.18 3.13 10.96
C LYS A 187 8.89 4.18 12.03
N GLU A 188 7.76 4.85 11.94
CA GLU A 188 7.37 5.90 12.88
C GLU A 188 7.01 5.33 14.27
N GLY A 189 6.25 4.26 14.32
CA GLY A 189 5.72 3.68 15.56
C GLY A 189 6.67 2.73 16.28
N TRP A 190 7.62 2.13 15.58
CA TRP A 190 8.50 1.10 16.14
C TRP A 190 9.98 1.40 15.91
N MET A 191 10.43 1.55 14.64
CA MET A 191 11.87 1.68 14.36
C MET A 191 12.49 2.94 14.97
N ASN A 192 11.78 4.06 14.95
CA ASN A 192 12.28 5.34 15.46
C ASN A 192 12.07 5.51 16.97
N ALA A 193 11.37 4.57 17.62
CA ALA A 193 11.00 4.66 19.03
C ALA A 193 11.99 3.97 19.98
N LYS A 194 13.03 3.30 19.46
CA LYS A 194 13.89 2.42 20.25
C LYS A 194 15.39 2.63 20.02
N ASN A 195 16.18 2.25 21.03
CA ASN A 195 17.63 2.18 20.90
C ASN A 195 18.05 0.75 20.54
N TRP A 196 18.49 0.55 19.31
CA TRP A 196 18.81 -0.75 18.73
C TRP A 196 20.18 -1.31 19.14
N ASN A 197 21.03 -0.54 19.82
CA ASN A 197 22.36 -0.99 20.26
C ASN A 197 22.31 -2.09 21.32
N ASN A 198 21.16 -2.29 21.96
CA ASN A 198 20.97 -3.30 22.99
C ASN A 198 20.58 -4.69 22.43
N PHE A 199 20.26 -4.78 21.15
CA PHE A 199 19.86 -6.03 20.51
C PHE A 199 21.08 -6.84 20.09
N LYS A 200 21.17 -8.09 20.56
CA LYS A 200 22.31 -8.99 20.34
C LYS A 200 22.16 -9.91 19.14
N GLY A 201 20.99 -9.93 18.50
CA GLY A 201 20.75 -10.79 17.36
C GLY A 201 19.42 -10.52 16.64
N LEU A 202 19.24 -11.24 15.52
CA LEU A 202 18.01 -11.14 14.73
C LEU A 202 16.80 -11.72 15.46
N GLU A 203 16.98 -12.71 16.31
CA GLU A 203 15.89 -13.36 17.06
C GLU A 203 15.25 -12.40 18.06
N GLU A 204 16.06 -11.66 18.82
CA GLU A 204 15.57 -10.64 19.75
C GLU A 204 14.83 -9.51 18.98
N LEU A 205 15.39 -9.11 17.84
CA LEU A 205 14.78 -8.11 16.97
C LEU A 205 13.43 -8.59 16.42
N GLU A 206 13.34 -9.85 16.01
CA GLU A 206 12.11 -10.43 15.46
C GLU A 206 11.04 -10.56 16.55
N ALA A 207 11.40 -11.02 17.76
CA ALA A 207 10.49 -11.13 18.90
C ALA A 207 9.91 -9.78 19.32
N ASP A 208 10.74 -8.75 19.43
CA ASP A 208 10.30 -7.38 19.75
C ASP A 208 9.38 -6.80 18.66
N TYR A 209 9.66 -7.13 17.41
CA TYR A 209 8.81 -6.71 16.30
C TYR A 209 7.46 -7.43 16.30
N GLU A 210 7.42 -8.73 16.59
CA GLU A 210 6.19 -9.50 16.72
C GLU A 210 5.31 -8.96 17.85
N GLU A 211 5.91 -8.58 18.99
CA GLU A 211 5.22 -7.93 20.10
C GLU A 211 4.59 -6.59 19.67
N TYR A 212 5.35 -5.74 18.96
CA TYR A 212 4.83 -4.50 18.41
C TYR A 212 3.69 -4.73 17.40
N LEU A 213 3.86 -5.70 16.50
CA LEU A 213 2.80 -6.02 15.54
C LEU A 213 1.51 -6.40 16.26
N PHE A 214 1.59 -7.24 17.29
CA PHE A 214 0.44 -7.70 18.02
C PHE A 214 -0.22 -6.59 18.84
N ASN A 215 0.56 -5.83 19.61
CA ASN A 215 0.02 -4.83 20.54
C ASN A 215 -0.39 -3.53 19.84
N ASP A 216 0.37 -3.12 18.83
CA ASP A 216 0.27 -1.76 18.28
C ASP A 216 -0.18 -1.68 16.83
N TYR A 217 -0.09 -2.75 16.06
CA TYR A 217 -0.42 -2.67 14.65
C TYR A 217 -1.71 -3.43 14.29
N ILE A 218 -1.74 -4.75 14.51
CA ILE A 218 -2.85 -5.59 14.01
C ILE A 218 -4.14 -5.46 14.80
N ASN A 219 -4.05 -5.04 16.08
CA ASN A 219 -5.18 -4.87 16.98
C ASN A 219 -5.59 -3.41 17.20
N LYS A 220 -4.95 -2.44 16.53
CA LYS A 220 -5.39 -1.04 16.51
C LYS A 220 -6.30 -0.76 15.32
N VAL A 221 -7.28 0.12 15.53
CA VAL A 221 -8.21 0.54 14.47
C VAL A 221 -7.44 1.27 13.36
N HIS A 222 -7.49 0.69 12.17
CA HIS A 222 -6.88 1.27 10.99
C HIS A 222 -7.82 2.33 10.37
N ARG A 223 -7.32 3.54 10.12
CA ARG A 223 -8.11 4.69 9.69
C ARG A 223 -8.97 4.44 8.44
N GLU A 224 -8.44 3.71 7.45
CA GLU A 224 -9.17 3.44 6.20
C GLU A 224 -10.15 2.28 6.35
N LEU A 225 -9.78 1.24 7.10
CA LEU A 225 -10.62 0.08 7.35
C LEU A 225 -11.77 0.38 8.33
N LYS A 226 -11.61 1.38 9.20
CA LYS A 226 -12.49 1.67 10.34
C LYS A 226 -12.68 0.48 11.28
N ASP A 227 -11.77 -0.46 11.23
CA ASP A 227 -11.68 -1.67 12.03
C ASP A 227 -10.22 -2.06 12.20
N THR A 228 -9.92 -3.07 12.98
CA THR A 228 -8.56 -3.56 13.14
C THR A 228 -8.18 -4.49 11.97
N PRO A 229 -6.91 -4.50 11.52
CA PRO A 229 -6.43 -5.47 10.53
C PRO A 229 -6.80 -6.91 10.87
N ASN A 230 -6.67 -7.27 12.13
CA ASN A 230 -7.00 -8.59 12.65
C ASN A 230 -8.49 -8.95 12.48
N ASN A 231 -9.39 -8.04 12.86
CA ASN A 231 -10.82 -8.25 12.70
C ASN A 231 -11.25 -8.39 11.24
N VAL A 232 -10.70 -7.52 10.35
CA VAL A 232 -11.00 -7.58 8.91
C VAL A 232 -10.54 -8.90 8.32
N TRP A 233 -9.36 -9.39 8.72
CA TRP A 233 -8.87 -10.69 8.32
C TRP A 233 -9.82 -11.82 8.74
N HIS A 234 -10.18 -11.86 10.00
CA HIS A 234 -11.04 -12.93 10.55
C HIS A 234 -12.45 -12.95 9.96
N LYS A 235 -13.01 -11.79 9.61
CA LYS A 235 -14.32 -11.72 8.92
C LYS A 235 -14.31 -12.41 7.55
N GLY A 236 -13.17 -12.49 6.89
CA GLY A 236 -13.03 -13.12 5.58
C GLY A 236 -12.33 -14.48 5.60
N ILE A 237 -12.07 -15.06 6.76
CA ILE A 237 -11.24 -16.28 6.89
C ILE A 237 -11.84 -17.50 6.16
N GLU A 238 -13.14 -17.54 5.98
CA GLU A 238 -13.85 -18.61 5.24
C GLU A 238 -13.42 -18.68 3.77
N ASN A 239 -12.94 -17.57 3.21
CA ASN A 239 -12.48 -17.48 1.83
C ASN A 239 -10.99 -17.84 1.66
N VAL A 240 -10.31 -18.15 2.75
CA VAL A 240 -8.87 -18.46 2.76
C VAL A 240 -8.64 -19.90 2.31
N LYS A 241 -7.77 -20.08 1.31
CA LYS A 241 -7.34 -21.40 0.86
C LYS A 241 -6.15 -21.87 1.67
N TRP A 242 -6.30 -23.02 2.31
CA TRP A 242 -5.25 -23.69 3.06
C TRP A 242 -4.63 -24.81 2.21
N ARG A 243 -3.33 -24.95 2.27
CA ARG A 243 -2.61 -26.05 1.61
C ARG A 243 -1.55 -26.62 2.56
N ARG A 244 -1.48 -27.94 2.65
CA ARG A 244 -0.35 -28.60 3.34
C ARG A 244 0.89 -28.40 2.47
N LEU A 245 1.97 -27.85 3.05
CA LEU A 245 3.28 -27.62 2.43
C LEU A 245 4.24 -28.75 2.79
#